data_9adf5ddd438d59147667513d6b7b5c95
#
_entry.id   9adf5ddd438d59147667513d6b7b5c95
#
_cell.length_a   1.000
_cell.length_b   1.000
_cell.length_c   1.000
_cell.angle_alpha   90.00
_cell.angle_beta   90.00
_cell.angle_gamma   90.00
#
_symmetry.space_group_name_H-M   'P 1'
#
loop_
_entity.id
_entity.type
_entity.pdbx_description
1 polymer ?
#
loop_
_entity_poly.entity_id
_entity_poly.type
_entity_poly.pdbx_seq_one_letter_code
_entity_poly.pdbx_strand_id
1 'polypeptide(L)'
;MNESPSRAPREVIPTPLCQHSLLQAAPLVGTIKLRPEDFLVEELPLYDLTGDGEHVHVGIQKIGIRHDELIDIVARHCGVSPRAIGYAGIKDKHSIAQQSLSIHLPGQPDPRPLDHPHVHILWTKRHQAKLRVGQLAGNRFAIRVRNIEPACIPRIHRDLYRLSNSGVPNAFGPQRFGYRLNGHILGRLLVLQDWQGFLDELLGSTGTPFPEWQHDRRDTFHKNEFRAAIAHWAQSDVAERAALKALSQGATAKAAVNAIKPQMRDFWMCALQSAIFNCVLDQRLQANTFDHFIAGDLAFLHEGGAIFKVTRSMLDNAQEAATLQIRLNAFEISPSAPLAGPGVMWGEDCALPLELNAIAYVALTQQHFLDPHFQPSGSRRPLRIALTHPQAEAGVDEHGNFVRVAFDLPKGAYATSVLQELFGGAIIQDNV
;
A
#
# COMPACT_ATOMS: atom_id res chain seq x y z
N MET A 1 31.18 -29.21 26.21
CA MET A 1 31.20 -28.41 24.98
C MET A 1 30.06 -28.93 24.10
N ASN A 2 28.92 -28.29 24.18
CA ASN A 2 27.79 -28.56 23.27
C ASN A 2 27.94 -27.63 22.07
N GLU A 3 28.46 -28.15 20.99
CA GLU A 3 28.38 -27.46 19.69
C GLU A 3 26.89 -27.33 19.31
N SER A 4 26.40 -26.09 19.25
CA SER A 4 25.11 -25.81 18.67
C SER A 4 25.13 -26.29 17.21
N PRO A 5 24.12 -27.02 16.73
CA PRO A 5 24.11 -27.49 15.37
C PRO A 5 24.23 -26.29 14.43
N SER A 6 25.25 -26.32 13.56
CA SER A 6 25.42 -25.36 12.45
C SER A 6 24.12 -25.33 11.66
N ARG A 7 23.36 -24.24 11.81
CA ARG A 7 22.13 -24.01 11.02
C ARG A 7 22.55 -23.85 9.56
N ALA A 8 21.94 -24.61 8.66
CA ALA A 8 22.07 -24.41 7.21
C ALA A 8 21.81 -22.93 6.86
N PRO A 9 22.55 -22.37 5.89
CA PRO A 9 22.31 -21.00 5.43
C PRO A 9 20.83 -20.87 5.05
N ARG A 10 20.15 -19.84 5.59
CA ARG A 10 18.77 -19.57 5.22
C ARG A 10 18.69 -19.24 3.74
N GLU A 11 17.72 -19.82 3.07
CA GLU A 11 17.37 -19.49 1.71
C GLU A 11 17.16 -17.98 1.57
N VAL A 12 17.88 -17.36 0.64
CA VAL A 12 17.76 -15.93 0.39
C VAL A 12 16.43 -15.69 -0.31
N ILE A 13 15.48 -15.11 0.40
CA ILE A 13 14.22 -14.66 -0.20
C ILE A 13 14.49 -13.34 -0.93
N PRO A 14 14.19 -13.26 -2.23
CA PRO A 14 14.46 -12.05 -3.00
C PRO A 14 13.62 -10.85 -2.58
N THR A 15 13.90 -9.67 -3.13
CA THR A 15 13.18 -8.44 -2.85
C THR A 15 11.68 -8.57 -3.14
N PRO A 16 10.79 -8.03 -2.28
CA PRO A 16 9.35 -8.07 -2.53
C PRO A 16 8.87 -6.96 -3.49
N LEU A 17 9.79 -6.14 -4.01
CA LEU A 17 9.49 -5.02 -4.90
C LEU A 17 9.64 -5.42 -6.37
N CYS A 18 8.79 -4.86 -7.24
CA CYS A 18 8.96 -5.03 -8.68
C CYS A 18 10.31 -4.47 -9.13
N GLN A 19 10.98 -5.20 -10.02
CA GLN A 19 12.26 -4.84 -10.60
C GLN A 19 12.09 -4.20 -11.99
N HIS A 20 10.96 -4.46 -12.66
CA HIS A 20 10.62 -3.93 -13.96
C HIS A 20 9.58 -2.82 -13.84
N SER A 21 9.62 -1.88 -14.78
CA SER A 21 8.64 -0.80 -14.92
C SER A 21 8.01 -0.83 -16.30
N LEU A 22 6.78 -0.34 -16.42
CA LEU A 22 6.07 -0.24 -17.70
C LEU A 22 6.79 0.71 -18.67
N LEU A 23 7.29 1.83 -18.14
CA LEU A 23 7.89 2.89 -18.97
C LEU A 23 9.34 2.60 -19.30
N GLN A 24 10.04 1.78 -18.53
CA GLN A 24 11.49 1.51 -18.67
C GLN A 24 12.29 2.82 -18.81
N ALA A 25 11.85 3.85 -18.11
CA ALA A 25 12.34 5.20 -18.25
C ALA A 25 13.69 5.38 -17.54
N ALA A 26 14.64 6.06 -18.18
CA ALA A 26 15.88 6.44 -17.52
C ALA A 26 15.59 7.26 -16.25
N PRO A 27 16.29 7.02 -15.13
CA PRO A 27 16.01 7.73 -13.88
C PRO A 27 16.12 9.26 -14.03
N LEU A 28 15.14 9.96 -13.47
CA LEU A 28 15.16 11.42 -13.29
C LEU A 28 15.26 11.69 -11.79
N VAL A 29 16.38 12.24 -11.37
CA VAL A 29 16.58 12.58 -9.96
C VAL A 29 15.74 13.79 -9.59
N GLY A 30 15.06 13.71 -8.46
CA GLY A 30 14.24 14.80 -7.93
C GLY A 30 13.84 14.54 -6.49
N THR A 31 13.30 15.54 -5.83
CA THR A 31 12.89 15.47 -4.43
C THR A 31 11.41 15.81 -4.30
N ILE A 32 10.65 15.02 -3.54
CA ILE A 32 9.23 15.28 -3.23
C ILE A 32 9.04 15.50 -1.73
N LYS A 33 7.93 16.15 -1.39
CA LYS A 33 7.51 16.39 0.01
C LYS A 33 8.52 17.20 0.83
N LEU A 34 9.33 18.04 0.19
CA LEU A 34 10.15 19.01 0.91
C LEU A 34 9.30 19.95 1.76
N ARG A 35 8.07 20.21 1.31
CA ARG A 35 7.09 21.06 1.98
C ARG A 35 5.70 20.46 1.80
N PRO A 36 4.73 20.72 2.68
CA PRO A 36 3.35 20.30 2.50
C PRO A 36 2.74 20.76 1.16
N GLU A 37 3.11 21.97 0.69
CA GLU A 37 2.65 22.60 -0.55
C GLU A 37 3.13 21.85 -1.82
N ASP A 38 4.17 21.05 -1.69
CA ASP A 38 4.68 20.24 -2.80
C ASP A 38 3.90 18.95 -3.00
N PHE A 39 2.99 18.60 -2.07
CA PHE A 39 2.18 17.39 -2.16
C PHE A 39 0.72 17.68 -1.81
N LEU A 40 -0.05 18.00 -2.84
CA LEU A 40 -1.48 18.27 -2.70
C LEU A 40 -2.27 16.99 -2.99
N VAL A 41 -3.23 16.67 -2.13
CA VAL A 41 -4.15 15.56 -2.33
C VAL A 41 -5.58 15.99 -1.99
N GLU A 42 -6.49 15.75 -2.93
CA GLU A 42 -7.92 16.02 -2.80
C GLU A 42 -8.69 14.69 -2.88
N GLU A 43 -9.54 14.43 -1.91
CA GLU A 43 -10.42 13.26 -1.92
C GLU A 43 -11.59 13.48 -2.87
N LEU A 44 -11.78 12.55 -3.81
CA LEU A 44 -12.90 12.57 -4.74
C LEU A 44 -14.09 11.84 -4.12
N PRO A 45 -15.26 12.50 -3.97
CA PRO A 45 -16.43 11.90 -3.34
C PRO A 45 -16.99 10.76 -4.18
N LEU A 46 -17.54 9.74 -3.52
CA LEU A 46 -18.17 8.59 -4.18
C LEU A 46 -19.63 8.90 -4.60
N TYR A 47 -20.31 9.78 -3.88
CA TYR A 47 -21.73 10.13 -4.06
C TYR A 47 -22.01 11.57 -3.61
N ASP A 48 -23.14 12.08 -4.06
CA ASP A 48 -23.63 13.38 -3.64
C ASP A 48 -24.33 13.31 -2.29
N LEU A 49 -24.17 14.35 -1.47
CA LEU A 49 -24.79 14.45 -0.16
C LEU A 49 -26.25 14.94 -0.30
N THR A 50 -27.17 14.40 0.53
CA THR A 50 -28.62 14.67 0.45
C THR A 50 -29.01 16.09 0.86
N GLY A 51 -28.27 16.71 1.76
CA GLY A 51 -28.55 18.03 2.30
C GLY A 51 -29.33 18.00 3.62
N ASP A 52 -29.80 16.85 4.06
CA ASP A 52 -30.54 16.60 5.30
C ASP A 52 -29.96 15.43 6.09
N GLY A 53 -30.30 15.29 7.37
CA GLY A 53 -29.90 14.18 8.21
C GLY A 53 -29.14 14.57 9.46
N GLU A 54 -28.75 13.56 10.24
CA GLU A 54 -28.10 13.71 11.55
C GLU A 54 -26.57 13.80 11.47
N HIS A 55 -25.98 13.48 10.31
CA HIS A 55 -24.55 13.59 10.08
C HIS A 55 -24.23 14.87 9.31
N VAL A 56 -23.38 15.70 9.89
CA VAL A 56 -22.81 16.85 9.18
C VAL A 56 -21.52 16.41 8.51
N HIS A 57 -21.52 16.36 7.19
CA HIS A 57 -20.30 16.18 6.41
C HIS A 57 -19.60 17.52 6.26
N VAL A 58 -18.30 17.52 6.48
CA VAL A 58 -17.44 18.69 6.36
C VAL A 58 -16.29 18.38 5.41
N GLY A 59 -16.10 19.25 4.42
CA GLY A 59 -14.86 19.26 3.63
C GLY A 59 -13.78 19.97 4.44
N ILE A 60 -12.69 19.28 4.71
CA ILE A 60 -11.58 19.79 5.53
C ILE A 60 -10.30 19.81 4.72
N GLN A 61 -9.58 20.94 4.80
CA GLN A 61 -8.17 21.03 4.43
C GLN A 61 -7.32 20.88 5.70
N LYS A 62 -6.37 19.96 5.67
CA LYS A 62 -5.33 19.84 6.70
C LYS A 62 -3.94 20.09 6.09
N ILE A 63 -3.02 20.68 6.87
CA ILE A 63 -1.68 21.06 6.45
C ILE A 63 -0.66 20.52 7.45
N GLY A 64 0.17 19.56 7.04
CA GLY A 64 1.33 19.09 7.82
C GLY A 64 1.01 18.34 9.11
N ILE A 65 -0.24 17.94 9.37
CA ILE A 65 -0.65 17.24 10.61
C ILE A 65 -1.06 15.80 10.36
N ARG A 66 -0.99 14.99 11.41
CA ARG A 66 -1.39 13.58 11.37
C ARG A 66 -2.92 13.44 11.35
N HIS A 67 -3.40 12.28 10.92
CA HIS A 67 -4.84 12.01 10.84
C HIS A 67 -5.51 11.95 12.22
N ASP A 68 -4.88 11.29 13.20
CA ASP A 68 -5.38 11.21 14.57
C ASP A 68 -5.47 12.60 15.22
N GLU A 69 -4.48 13.45 15.01
CA GLU A 69 -4.47 14.84 15.46
C GLU A 69 -5.62 15.65 14.83
N LEU A 70 -5.86 15.47 13.52
CA LEU A 70 -7.02 16.08 12.85
C LEU A 70 -8.33 15.67 13.49
N ILE A 71 -8.53 14.38 13.76
CA ILE A 71 -9.76 13.87 14.40
C ILE A 71 -9.94 14.47 15.79
N ASP A 72 -8.87 14.58 16.59
CA ASP A 72 -8.93 15.16 17.93
C ASP A 72 -9.24 16.67 17.91
N ILE A 73 -8.72 17.42 16.93
CA ILE A 73 -9.01 18.84 16.74
C ILE A 73 -10.50 19.03 16.42
N VAL A 74 -11.01 18.29 15.44
CA VAL A 74 -12.42 18.37 15.01
C VAL A 74 -13.38 17.90 16.11
N ALA A 75 -13.04 16.82 16.84
CA ALA A 75 -13.85 16.32 17.95
C ALA A 75 -13.99 17.36 19.06
N ARG A 76 -12.89 18.01 19.45
CA ARG A 76 -12.91 19.10 20.45
C ARG A 76 -13.70 20.30 19.97
N HIS A 77 -13.53 20.71 18.72
CA HIS A 77 -14.24 21.85 18.14
C HIS A 77 -15.77 21.65 18.13
N CYS A 78 -16.21 20.44 17.80
CA CYS A 78 -17.63 20.09 17.72
C CYS A 78 -18.22 19.58 19.04
N GLY A 79 -17.41 19.42 20.10
CA GLY A 79 -17.88 18.90 21.39
C GLY A 79 -18.33 17.45 21.35
N VAL A 80 -17.75 16.62 20.48
CA VAL A 80 -18.12 15.22 20.30
C VAL A 80 -16.97 14.27 20.61
N SER A 81 -17.28 12.97 20.82
CA SER A 81 -16.27 11.94 20.92
C SER A 81 -15.60 11.71 19.54
N PRO A 82 -14.29 11.40 19.46
CA PRO A 82 -13.62 10.99 18.22
C PRO A 82 -14.35 9.85 17.49
N ARG A 83 -15.02 8.96 18.21
CA ARG A 83 -15.83 7.87 17.63
C ARG A 83 -17.07 8.36 16.87
N ALA A 84 -17.55 9.57 17.13
CA ALA A 84 -18.67 10.16 16.40
C ALA A 84 -18.27 10.67 15.02
N ILE A 85 -16.94 10.77 14.75
CA ILE A 85 -16.40 11.23 13.47
C ILE A 85 -16.19 10.03 12.55
N GLY A 86 -16.64 10.16 11.30
CA GLY A 86 -16.38 9.23 10.19
C GLY A 86 -15.47 9.84 9.16
N TYR A 87 -14.74 8.98 8.42
CA TYR A 87 -13.84 9.39 7.33
C TYR A 87 -13.76 8.28 6.28
N ALA A 88 -13.45 8.65 5.03
CA ALA A 88 -13.35 7.68 3.93
C ALA A 88 -11.93 7.11 3.77
N GLY A 89 -10.90 7.89 4.12
CA GLY A 89 -9.50 7.47 4.02
C GLY A 89 -8.58 8.29 4.91
N ILE A 90 -7.37 7.77 5.10
CA ILE A 90 -6.29 8.46 5.83
C ILE A 90 -5.39 9.15 4.79
N LYS A 91 -5.04 10.42 5.04
CA LYS A 91 -4.14 11.20 4.19
C LYS A 91 -2.81 11.41 4.91
N ASP A 92 -1.73 11.45 4.12
CA ASP A 92 -0.36 11.65 4.61
C ASP A 92 -0.23 12.88 5.51
N LYS A 93 0.73 12.82 6.45
CA LYS A 93 1.08 13.95 7.29
C LYS A 93 1.73 15.07 6.46
N HIS A 94 2.76 14.72 5.66
CA HIS A 94 3.54 15.68 4.87
C HIS A 94 2.83 16.04 3.56
N SER A 95 1.67 16.72 3.68
CA SER A 95 0.83 17.14 2.55
C SER A 95 -0.12 18.25 2.94
N ILE A 96 -0.62 18.98 1.95
CA ILE A 96 -1.90 19.67 2.04
C ILE A 96 -2.96 18.69 1.53
N ALA A 97 -3.85 18.26 2.42
CA ALA A 97 -4.87 17.28 2.09
C ALA A 97 -6.27 17.85 2.28
N GLN A 98 -7.10 17.73 1.23
CA GLN A 98 -8.52 17.98 1.31
C GLN A 98 -9.26 16.65 1.38
N GLN A 99 -10.09 16.48 2.40
CA GLN A 99 -10.83 15.24 2.65
C GLN A 99 -12.18 15.52 3.30
N SER A 100 -13.10 14.57 3.19
CA SER A 100 -14.39 14.63 3.87
C SER A 100 -14.32 13.93 5.22
N LEU A 101 -14.92 14.56 6.23
CA LEU A 101 -15.28 13.92 7.50
C LEU A 101 -16.78 14.00 7.70
N SER A 102 -17.38 13.05 8.40
CA SER A 102 -18.76 13.14 8.87
C SER A 102 -18.81 13.22 10.40
N ILE A 103 -19.62 14.09 10.95
CA ILE A 103 -19.76 14.33 12.40
C ILE A 103 -21.20 14.04 12.77
N HIS A 104 -21.45 13.17 13.73
CA HIS A 104 -22.80 12.87 14.20
C HIS A 104 -23.27 13.97 15.16
N LEU A 105 -24.20 14.83 14.69
CA LEU A 105 -24.73 16.01 15.38
C LEU A 105 -26.27 16.06 15.29
N PRO A 106 -26.99 15.09 15.90
CA PRO A 106 -28.45 15.06 15.84
C PRO A 106 -29.05 16.29 16.58
N GLY A 107 -29.91 17.03 15.89
CA GLY A 107 -30.61 18.19 16.47
C GLY A 107 -29.70 19.38 16.81
N GLN A 108 -28.43 19.34 16.49
CA GLN A 108 -27.48 20.43 16.73
C GLN A 108 -27.25 21.25 15.46
N PRO A 109 -26.87 22.55 15.59
CA PRO A 109 -26.49 23.36 14.44
C PRO A 109 -25.20 22.85 13.77
N ASP A 110 -24.96 23.27 12.54
CA ASP A 110 -23.72 22.97 11.84
C ASP A 110 -22.52 23.57 12.55
N PRO A 111 -21.32 22.95 12.46
CA PRO A 111 -20.12 23.46 13.09
C PRO A 111 -19.80 24.89 12.65
N ARG A 112 -19.38 25.71 13.59
CA ARG A 112 -18.88 27.06 13.29
C ARG A 112 -17.55 26.96 12.51
N PRO A 113 -17.11 28.04 11.84
CA PRO A 113 -15.75 28.11 11.29
C PRO A 113 -14.71 27.71 12.34
N LEU A 114 -13.75 26.91 11.93
CA LEU A 114 -12.66 26.47 12.80
C LEU A 114 -11.47 27.42 12.64
N ASP A 115 -11.11 28.10 13.71
CA ASP A 115 -9.91 28.92 13.77
C ASP A 115 -8.72 28.05 14.23
N HIS A 116 -7.95 27.53 13.26
CA HIS A 116 -6.78 26.69 13.53
C HIS A 116 -5.74 26.84 12.41
N PRO A 117 -4.45 26.99 12.71
CA PRO A 117 -3.42 27.28 11.70
C PRO A 117 -3.25 26.16 10.64
N HIS A 118 -3.59 24.93 10.98
CA HIS A 118 -3.36 23.75 10.14
C HIS A 118 -4.64 23.03 9.69
N VAL A 119 -5.82 23.51 10.09
CA VAL A 119 -7.10 22.85 9.76
C VAL A 119 -8.14 23.90 9.39
N HIS A 120 -8.69 23.77 8.19
CA HIS A 120 -9.72 24.68 7.69
C HIS A 120 -10.95 23.90 7.24
N ILE A 121 -12.13 24.30 7.68
CA ILE A 121 -13.41 23.81 7.16
C ILE A 121 -13.70 24.57 5.87
N LEU A 122 -13.77 23.86 4.76
CA LEU A 122 -14.01 24.43 3.42
C LEU A 122 -15.51 24.56 3.12
N TRP A 123 -16.29 23.55 3.54
CA TRP A 123 -17.74 23.49 3.35
C TRP A 123 -18.37 22.54 4.36
N THR A 124 -19.69 22.70 4.57
CA THR A 124 -20.52 21.80 5.39
C THR A 124 -21.76 21.42 4.62
N LYS A 125 -22.22 20.17 4.75
CA LYS A 125 -23.48 19.69 4.18
C LYS A 125 -23.99 18.49 4.99
N ARG A 126 -25.30 18.41 5.20
CA ARG A 126 -25.90 17.30 5.95
C ARG A 126 -26.08 16.05 5.08
N HIS A 127 -26.11 14.91 5.75
CA HIS A 127 -26.35 13.61 5.14
C HIS A 127 -26.93 12.63 6.17
N GLN A 128 -27.67 11.63 5.70
CA GLN A 128 -28.33 10.66 6.57
C GLN A 128 -27.36 9.63 7.16
N ALA A 129 -26.24 9.34 6.51
CA ALA A 129 -25.31 8.28 6.89
C ALA A 129 -23.94 8.80 7.31
N LYS A 130 -23.32 8.08 8.25
CA LYS A 130 -21.92 8.27 8.64
C LYS A 130 -20.99 7.84 7.50
N LEU A 131 -19.99 8.66 7.20
CA LEU A 131 -18.92 8.31 6.27
C LEU A 131 -18.06 7.15 6.81
N ARG A 132 -17.78 6.14 5.98
CA ARG A 132 -17.02 4.96 6.36
C ARG A 132 -15.78 4.81 5.49
N VAL A 133 -14.76 4.16 6.04
CA VAL A 133 -13.52 3.85 5.32
C VAL A 133 -13.84 3.13 4.00
N GLY A 134 -13.23 3.62 2.91
CA GLY A 134 -13.43 3.12 1.55
C GLY A 134 -14.59 3.78 0.78
N GLN A 135 -15.35 4.70 1.38
CA GLN A 135 -16.43 5.45 0.72
C GLN A 135 -15.91 6.71 0.01
N LEU A 136 -14.94 6.53 -0.88
CA LEU A 136 -14.43 7.55 -1.79
C LEU A 136 -14.31 6.94 -3.20
N ALA A 137 -14.44 7.76 -4.24
CA ALA A 137 -14.20 7.35 -5.62
C ALA A 137 -12.69 7.21 -5.90
N GLY A 138 -11.91 8.16 -5.39
CA GLY A 138 -10.47 8.21 -5.60
C GLY A 138 -9.83 9.42 -4.93
N ASN A 139 -8.63 9.74 -5.40
CA ASN A 139 -7.91 10.93 -4.97
C ASN A 139 -7.33 11.63 -6.20
N ARG A 140 -7.41 12.95 -6.21
CA ARG A 140 -6.69 13.83 -7.13
C ARG A 140 -5.38 14.24 -6.46
N PHE A 141 -4.31 14.13 -7.20
CA PHE A 141 -2.96 14.51 -6.75
C PHE A 141 -2.44 15.66 -7.59
N ALA A 142 -1.70 16.57 -6.95
CA ALA A 142 -0.86 17.55 -7.63
C ALA A 142 0.46 17.61 -6.85
N ILE A 143 1.53 17.11 -7.48
CA ILE A 143 2.81 16.87 -6.81
C ILE A 143 3.89 17.67 -7.52
N ARG A 144 4.61 18.51 -6.77
CA ARG A 144 5.81 19.19 -7.24
C ARG A 144 7.03 18.34 -6.92
N VAL A 145 7.75 18.01 -7.97
CA VAL A 145 9.08 17.39 -7.88
C VAL A 145 10.09 18.50 -8.03
N ARG A 146 10.93 18.69 -7.02
CA ARG A 146 11.96 19.74 -6.98
C ARG A 146 13.33 19.18 -7.35
N ASN A 147 14.30 20.08 -7.53
CA ASN A 147 15.67 19.72 -7.91
C ASN A 147 15.72 18.88 -9.19
N ILE A 148 14.89 19.22 -10.17
CA ILE A 148 14.76 18.53 -11.44
C ILE A 148 14.85 19.53 -12.59
N GLU A 149 15.43 19.09 -13.72
CA GLU A 149 15.55 19.90 -14.92
C GLU A 149 14.21 20.05 -15.63
N PRO A 150 13.69 21.29 -15.83
CA PRO A 150 12.42 21.54 -16.53
C PRO A 150 12.36 21.00 -17.95
N ALA A 151 13.50 20.84 -18.62
CA ALA A 151 13.60 20.27 -19.95
C ALA A 151 13.06 18.84 -20.09
N CYS A 152 12.83 18.13 -18.99
CA CYS A 152 12.24 16.78 -18.99
C CYS A 152 10.70 16.76 -19.26
N ILE A 153 10.02 17.91 -19.28
CA ILE A 153 8.56 18.01 -19.44
C ILE A 153 8.01 17.26 -20.68
N PRO A 154 8.59 17.38 -21.88
CA PRO A 154 8.05 16.65 -23.05
C PRO A 154 8.07 15.12 -22.82
N ARG A 155 9.08 14.61 -22.13
CA ARG A 155 9.15 13.19 -21.74
C ARG A 155 8.06 12.84 -20.74
N ILE A 156 7.88 13.65 -19.69
CA ILE A 156 6.87 13.40 -18.65
C ILE A 156 5.46 13.43 -19.25
N HIS A 157 5.16 14.33 -20.16
CA HIS A 157 3.88 14.36 -20.88
C HIS A 157 3.63 13.07 -21.67
N ARG A 158 4.60 12.62 -22.46
CA ARG A 158 4.50 11.37 -23.20
C ARG A 158 4.30 10.18 -22.28
N ASP A 159 5.05 10.13 -21.18
CA ASP A 159 5.04 9.02 -20.23
C ASP A 159 3.72 8.98 -19.43
N LEU A 160 3.19 10.13 -19.00
CA LEU A 160 1.85 10.26 -18.41
C LEU A 160 0.75 9.82 -19.39
N TYR A 161 0.85 10.19 -20.66
CA TYR A 161 -0.09 9.75 -21.68
C TYR A 161 -0.07 8.23 -21.86
N ARG A 162 1.12 7.62 -21.88
CA ARG A 162 1.26 6.15 -21.90
C ARG A 162 0.63 5.50 -20.69
N LEU A 163 0.87 6.02 -19.47
CA LEU A 163 0.25 5.52 -18.25
C LEU A 163 -1.28 5.67 -18.25
N SER A 164 -1.82 6.73 -18.82
CA SER A 164 -3.28 6.89 -18.91
C SER A 164 -3.94 5.90 -19.86
N ASN A 165 -3.24 5.45 -20.92
CA ASN A 165 -3.75 4.46 -21.87
C ASN A 165 -3.57 3.01 -21.37
N SER A 166 -2.37 2.65 -20.94
CA SER A 166 -2.06 1.28 -20.51
C SER A 166 -2.47 1.00 -19.06
N GLY A 167 -2.65 2.05 -18.27
CA GLY A 167 -2.81 1.98 -16.82
C GLY A 167 -1.48 2.02 -16.07
N VAL A 168 -1.57 2.29 -14.77
CA VAL A 168 -0.42 2.30 -13.85
C VAL A 168 -0.26 0.92 -13.23
N PRO A 169 0.95 0.34 -13.17
CA PRO A 169 1.21 -0.88 -12.41
C PRO A 169 0.77 -0.74 -10.94
N ASN A 170 -0.11 -1.65 -10.50
CA ASN A 170 -0.74 -1.59 -9.19
C ASN A 170 0.12 -2.22 -8.09
N ALA A 171 1.44 -2.00 -8.15
CA ALA A 171 2.42 -2.56 -7.24
C ALA A 171 2.24 -2.08 -5.80
N PHE A 172 2.56 -2.95 -4.85
CA PHE A 172 2.74 -2.57 -3.46
C PHE A 172 4.14 -1.99 -3.24
N GLY A 173 4.19 -0.79 -2.70
CA GLY A 173 5.44 -0.08 -2.41
C GLY A 173 6.14 -0.53 -1.11
N PRO A 174 7.33 0.03 -0.83
CA PRO A 174 8.19 -0.37 0.31
C PRO A 174 7.50 -0.35 1.67
N GLN A 175 6.60 0.62 1.91
CA GLN A 175 5.89 0.75 3.19
C GLN A 175 5.08 -0.51 3.57
N ARG A 176 4.62 -1.30 2.57
CA ARG A 176 3.91 -2.56 2.79
C ARG A 176 4.79 -3.61 3.46
N PHE A 177 6.09 -3.53 3.29
CA PHE A 177 7.04 -4.56 3.73
C PHE A 177 7.83 -4.17 4.98
N GLY A 178 7.57 -2.97 5.51
CA GLY A 178 8.29 -2.43 6.68
C GLY A 178 9.66 -1.86 6.31
N TYR A 179 10.29 -1.16 7.26
CA TYR A 179 11.55 -0.43 7.01
C TYR A 179 12.74 -1.31 6.61
N ARG A 180 12.73 -2.61 6.96
CA ARG A 180 13.72 -3.62 6.55
C ARG A 180 13.33 -4.36 5.27
N LEU A 181 12.18 -4.07 4.69
CA LEU A 181 11.59 -4.81 3.57
C LEU A 181 11.43 -6.32 3.83
N ASN A 182 11.32 -6.74 5.08
CA ASN A 182 11.29 -8.15 5.49
C ASN A 182 9.90 -8.63 5.99
N GLY A 183 8.88 -7.80 5.90
CA GLY A 183 7.52 -8.16 6.33
C GLY A 183 6.99 -9.43 5.66
N HIS A 184 7.31 -9.66 4.38
CA HIS A 184 6.93 -10.87 3.65
C HIS A 184 7.68 -12.12 4.14
N ILE A 185 8.93 -11.97 4.61
CA ILE A 185 9.71 -13.06 5.21
C ILE A 185 9.07 -13.46 6.55
N LEU A 186 8.71 -12.48 7.38
CA LEU A 186 8.00 -12.73 8.64
C LEU A 186 6.65 -13.41 8.37
N GLY A 187 5.89 -12.95 7.36
CA GLY A 187 4.65 -13.61 6.94
C GLY A 187 4.87 -15.06 6.49
N ARG A 188 5.90 -15.33 5.69
CA ARG A 188 6.29 -16.70 5.28
C ARG A 188 6.58 -17.59 6.48
N LEU A 189 7.35 -17.11 7.45
CA LEU A 189 7.71 -17.88 8.64
C LEU A 189 6.49 -18.19 9.52
N LEU A 190 5.49 -17.30 9.55
CA LEU A 190 4.19 -17.59 10.18
C LEU A 190 3.46 -18.73 9.45
N VAL A 191 3.42 -18.72 8.12
CA VAL A 191 2.81 -19.79 7.31
C VAL A 191 3.47 -21.12 7.55
N LEU A 192 4.79 -21.16 7.57
CA LEU A 192 5.58 -22.37 7.83
C LEU A 192 5.57 -22.81 9.29
N GLN A 193 4.97 -22.02 10.20
CA GLN A 193 5.03 -22.23 11.65
C GLN A 193 6.47 -22.35 12.17
N ASP A 194 7.43 -21.74 11.49
CA ASP A 194 8.82 -21.63 11.97
C ASP A 194 8.93 -20.50 13.00
N TRP A 195 8.45 -20.78 14.20
CA TRP A 195 8.38 -19.81 15.29
C TRP A 195 9.75 -19.28 15.72
N GLN A 196 10.75 -20.15 15.73
CA GLN A 196 12.12 -19.74 16.10
C GLN A 196 12.72 -18.90 14.98
N GLY A 197 12.57 -19.33 13.72
CA GLY A 197 12.99 -18.55 12.57
C GLY A 197 12.34 -17.18 12.52
N PHE A 198 11.06 -17.09 12.89
CA PHE A 198 10.36 -15.81 12.99
C PHE A 198 10.99 -14.88 14.05
N LEU A 199 11.30 -15.39 15.24
CA LEU A 199 11.94 -14.60 16.30
C LEU A 199 13.36 -14.17 15.91
N ASP A 200 14.13 -15.04 15.26
CA ASP A 200 15.47 -14.73 14.76
C ASP A 200 15.41 -13.64 13.68
N GLU A 201 14.41 -13.66 12.79
CA GLU A 201 14.21 -12.61 11.78
C GLU A 201 13.74 -11.27 12.39
N LEU A 202 12.82 -11.34 13.36
CA LEU A 202 12.28 -10.15 14.01
C LEU A 202 13.30 -9.50 14.94
N LEU A 203 13.95 -10.29 15.81
CA LEU A 203 14.74 -9.83 16.96
C LEU A 203 16.25 -10.05 16.80
N GLY A 204 16.65 -11.04 16.01
CA GLY A 204 18.03 -11.50 15.92
C GLY A 204 18.89 -10.70 14.94
N SER A 205 20.20 -10.99 14.94
CA SER A 205 21.20 -10.42 14.05
C SER A 205 21.44 -11.25 12.78
N THR A 206 20.73 -12.38 12.64
CA THR A 206 20.74 -13.23 11.44
C THR A 206 19.51 -12.92 10.56
N GLY A 207 19.65 -13.01 9.24
CA GLY A 207 18.56 -12.79 8.30
C GLY A 207 18.69 -11.47 7.53
N THR A 208 17.58 -10.76 7.35
CA THR A 208 17.55 -9.51 6.58
C THR A 208 18.45 -8.43 7.21
N PRO A 209 19.25 -7.69 6.41
CA PRO A 209 20.08 -6.59 6.90
C PRO A 209 19.29 -5.58 7.74
N PHE A 210 19.97 -4.98 8.68
CA PHE A 210 19.42 -3.98 9.59
C PHE A 210 20.46 -2.87 9.85
N PRO A 211 20.01 -1.66 10.29
CA PRO A 211 20.91 -0.56 10.60
C PRO A 211 21.91 -0.89 11.72
N GLU A 212 23.13 -0.38 11.63
CA GLU A 212 24.22 -0.62 12.61
C GLU A 212 23.81 -0.31 14.05
N TRP A 213 23.03 0.75 14.27
CA TRP A 213 22.55 1.12 15.62
C TRP A 213 21.67 0.06 16.29
N GLN A 214 21.28 -1.01 15.56
CA GLN A 214 20.52 -2.13 16.10
C GLN A 214 21.37 -3.31 16.56
N HIS A 215 22.69 -3.31 16.37
CA HIS A 215 23.54 -4.46 16.68
C HIS A 215 23.40 -4.89 18.15
N ASP A 216 23.59 -3.99 19.11
CA ASP A 216 23.58 -4.33 20.53
C ASP A 216 22.28 -4.99 20.98
N ARG A 217 21.12 -4.47 20.53
CA ARG A 217 19.82 -5.01 20.91
C ARG A 217 19.56 -6.40 20.30
N ARG A 218 20.11 -6.68 19.11
CA ARG A 218 19.98 -7.95 18.42
C ARG A 218 20.95 -9.00 18.97
N ASP A 219 22.15 -8.60 19.31
CA ASP A 219 23.13 -9.47 19.98
C ASP A 219 22.69 -9.86 21.39
N THR A 220 22.06 -8.96 22.13
CA THR A 220 21.48 -9.25 23.42
C THR A 220 20.39 -10.32 23.34
N PHE A 221 19.60 -10.34 22.25
CA PHE A 221 18.64 -11.42 21.99
C PHE A 221 19.33 -12.78 21.81
N HIS A 222 20.41 -12.87 21.05
CA HIS A 222 21.15 -14.13 20.83
C HIS A 222 21.83 -14.66 22.08
N LYS A 223 22.19 -13.78 23.03
CA LYS A 223 22.71 -14.19 24.35
C LYS A 223 21.63 -14.71 25.26
N ASN A 224 20.37 -14.78 24.85
CA ASN A 224 19.19 -15.12 25.65
C ASN A 224 18.94 -14.16 26.83
N GLU A 225 19.49 -12.97 26.78
CA GLU A 225 19.31 -11.92 27.80
C GLU A 225 18.03 -11.13 27.54
N PHE A 226 16.89 -11.84 27.39
CA PHE A 226 15.63 -11.25 26.91
C PHE A 226 15.13 -10.07 27.75
N ARG A 227 15.32 -10.13 29.06
CA ARG A 227 14.93 -9.05 29.99
C ARG A 227 15.74 -7.76 29.72
N ALA A 228 17.04 -7.88 29.50
CA ALA A 228 17.91 -6.79 29.15
C ALA A 228 17.60 -6.26 27.75
N ALA A 229 17.36 -7.18 26.79
CA ALA A 229 17.00 -6.83 25.42
C ALA A 229 15.78 -5.90 25.33
N ILE A 230 14.74 -6.09 26.18
CA ILE A 230 13.55 -5.22 26.18
C ILE A 230 13.91 -3.74 26.34
N ALA A 231 14.93 -3.42 27.15
CA ALA A 231 15.34 -2.03 27.40
C ALA A 231 15.94 -1.34 26.17
N HIS A 232 16.46 -2.11 25.21
CA HIS A 232 17.07 -1.59 23.98
C HIS A 232 16.03 -1.36 22.85
N TRP A 233 14.76 -1.77 23.04
CA TRP A 233 13.68 -1.56 22.08
C TRP A 233 12.80 -0.40 22.52
N ALA A 234 12.50 0.51 21.58
CA ALA A 234 11.66 1.67 21.86
C ALA A 234 10.22 1.28 22.27
N GLN A 235 9.49 2.17 22.92
CA GLN A 235 8.09 1.93 23.29
C GLN A 235 7.19 1.72 22.05
N SER A 236 7.57 2.28 20.93
CA SER A 236 6.90 2.10 19.61
C SER A 236 7.09 0.70 19.02
N ASP A 237 8.16 -0.02 19.40
CA ASP A 237 8.49 -1.36 18.89
C ASP A 237 7.64 -2.42 19.62
N VAL A 238 6.31 -2.29 19.46
CA VAL A 238 5.32 -3.02 20.26
C VAL A 238 5.40 -4.54 20.06
N ALA A 239 5.67 -4.99 18.84
CA ALA A 239 5.73 -6.41 18.50
C ALA A 239 6.97 -7.07 19.11
N GLU A 240 8.13 -6.44 18.93
CA GLU A 240 9.41 -6.90 19.45
C GLU A 240 9.39 -6.98 20.98
N ARG A 241 8.90 -5.94 21.64
CA ARG A 241 8.77 -5.88 23.10
C ARG A 241 7.80 -6.94 23.63
N ALA A 242 6.69 -7.20 22.93
CA ALA A 242 5.73 -8.24 23.35
C ALA A 242 6.36 -9.64 23.29
N ALA A 243 7.07 -9.96 22.21
CA ALA A 243 7.76 -11.23 22.06
C ALA A 243 8.88 -11.43 23.12
N LEU A 244 9.73 -10.41 23.31
CA LEU A 244 10.80 -10.43 24.31
C LEU A 244 10.26 -10.55 25.74
N LYS A 245 9.14 -9.88 26.05
CA LYS A 245 8.50 -9.99 27.36
C LYS A 245 8.03 -11.43 27.62
N ALA A 246 7.40 -12.08 26.66
CA ALA A 246 6.98 -13.47 26.78
C ALA A 246 8.18 -14.41 26.97
N LEU A 247 9.25 -14.24 26.15
CA LEU A 247 10.50 -15.03 26.30
C LEU A 247 11.15 -14.84 27.67
N SER A 248 11.19 -13.61 28.19
CA SER A 248 11.75 -13.32 29.51
C SER A 248 10.99 -13.98 30.69
N GLN A 249 9.76 -14.43 30.41
CA GLN A 249 8.91 -15.18 31.35
C GLN A 249 8.98 -16.71 31.12
N GLY A 250 9.88 -17.16 30.24
CA GLY A 250 10.07 -18.60 29.96
C GLY A 250 9.10 -19.15 28.90
N ALA A 251 8.44 -18.30 28.13
CA ALA A 251 7.54 -18.76 27.07
C ALA A 251 8.30 -19.48 25.94
N THR A 252 7.66 -20.47 25.32
CA THR A 252 8.17 -21.10 24.09
C THR A 252 8.14 -20.10 22.93
N ALA A 253 8.91 -20.34 21.85
CA ALA A 253 8.92 -19.51 20.65
C ALA A 253 7.50 -19.29 20.09
N LYS A 254 6.68 -20.35 19.99
CA LYS A 254 5.27 -20.26 19.58
C LYS A 254 4.46 -19.32 20.47
N ALA A 255 4.60 -19.44 21.78
CA ALA A 255 3.88 -18.60 22.73
C ALA A 255 4.33 -17.13 22.66
N ALA A 256 5.63 -16.88 22.44
CA ALA A 256 6.18 -15.54 22.28
C ALA A 256 5.65 -14.86 20.99
N VAL A 257 5.60 -15.56 19.87
CA VAL A 257 4.99 -15.05 18.63
C VAL A 257 3.50 -14.78 18.82
N ASN A 258 2.78 -15.65 19.53
CA ASN A 258 1.35 -15.45 19.81
C ASN A 258 1.07 -14.30 20.79
N ALA A 259 2.04 -13.87 21.59
CA ALA A 259 1.94 -12.67 22.43
C ALA A 259 1.95 -11.35 21.62
N ILE A 260 2.40 -11.40 20.37
CA ILE A 260 2.31 -10.26 19.44
C ILE A 260 0.84 -10.05 19.05
N LYS A 261 0.41 -8.79 19.01
CA LYS A 261 -0.99 -8.44 18.64
C LYS A 261 -1.37 -9.04 17.29
N PRO A 262 -2.58 -9.61 17.14
CA PRO A 262 -3.05 -10.20 15.88
C PRO A 262 -2.89 -9.27 14.68
N GLN A 263 -3.21 -7.97 14.82
CA GLN A 263 -3.12 -6.98 13.75
C GLN A 263 -1.71 -6.87 13.15
N MET A 264 -0.65 -7.05 13.97
CA MET A 264 0.73 -7.05 13.46
C MET A 264 1.05 -8.34 12.70
N ARG A 265 0.55 -9.47 13.16
CA ARG A 265 0.70 -10.74 12.43
C ARG A 265 -0.03 -10.69 11.10
N ASP A 266 -1.26 -10.15 11.08
CA ASP A 266 -2.04 -9.93 9.86
C ASP A 266 -1.32 -8.99 8.89
N PHE A 267 -0.64 -7.94 9.39
CA PHE A 267 0.17 -7.04 8.57
C PHE A 267 1.28 -7.80 7.82
N TRP A 268 2.00 -8.71 8.48
CA TRP A 268 3.05 -9.52 7.84
C TRP A 268 2.48 -10.55 6.86
N MET A 269 1.32 -11.13 7.19
CA MET A 269 0.62 -12.01 6.26
C MET A 269 0.16 -11.26 5.01
N CYS A 270 -0.36 -10.04 5.15
CA CYS A 270 -0.66 -9.16 4.01
C CYS A 270 0.61 -8.77 3.23
N ALA A 271 1.76 -8.60 3.90
CA ALA A 271 3.03 -8.36 3.22
C ALA A 271 3.46 -9.55 2.35
N LEU A 272 3.28 -10.79 2.85
CA LEU A 272 3.52 -11.99 2.04
C LEU A 272 2.62 -12.06 0.80
N GLN A 273 1.31 -11.82 0.96
CA GLN A 273 0.38 -11.74 -0.18
C GLN A 273 0.81 -10.69 -1.19
N SER A 274 1.27 -9.54 -0.70
CA SER A 274 1.73 -8.42 -1.54
C SER A 274 3.01 -8.74 -2.30
N ALA A 275 3.94 -9.52 -1.72
CA ALA A 275 5.15 -9.97 -2.39
C ALA A 275 4.84 -10.95 -3.54
N ILE A 276 3.92 -11.90 -3.32
CA ILE A 276 3.45 -12.83 -4.36
C ILE A 276 2.79 -12.04 -5.51
N PHE A 277 1.90 -11.10 -5.18
CA PHE A 277 1.27 -10.23 -6.16
C PHE A 277 2.28 -9.44 -6.98
N ASN A 278 3.22 -8.78 -6.31
CA ASN A 278 4.27 -8.00 -6.98
C ASN A 278 5.13 -8.87 -7.89
N CYS A 279 5.42 -10.11 -7.53
CA CYS A 279 6.18 -11.04 -8.36
C CYS A 279 5.40 -11.41 -9.65
N VAL A 280 4.08 -11.66 -9.58
CA VAL A 280 3.27 -11.87 -10.79
C VAL A 280 3.26 -10.63 -11.67
N LEU A 281 3.05 -9.46 -11.07
CA LEU A 281 3.06 -8.18 -11.78
C LEU A 281 4.42 -7.95 -12.48
N ASP A 282 5.51 -8.21 -11.79
CA ASP A 282 6.87 -8.04 -12.31
C ASP A 282 7.14 -8.97 -13.53
N GLN A 283 6.73 -10.24 -13.45
CA GLN A 283 6.80 -11.18 -14.59
C GLN A 283 5.97 -10.68 -15.79
N ARG A 284 4.79 -10.09 -15.56
CA ARG A 284 3.93 -9.53 -16.61
C ARG A 284 4.55 -8.28 -17.25
N LEU A 285 5.19 -7.41 -16.45
CA LEU A 285 5.95 -6.25 -16.96
C LEU A 285 7.14 -6.70 -17.80
N GLN A 286 7.91 -7.66 -17.31
CA GLN A 286 9.07 -8.22 -18.03
C GLN A 286 8.68 -8.85 -19.37
N ALA A 287 7.57 -9.59 -19.41
CA ALA A 287 7.06 -10.24 -20.60
C ALA A 287 6.29 -9.31 -21.55
N ASN A 288 6.12 -8.02 -21.21
CA ASN A 288 5.28 -7.05 -21.91
C ASN A 288 3.83 -7.55 -22.11
N THR A 289 3.28 -8.22 -21.10
CA THR A 289 1.89 -8.73 -21.09
C THR A 289 1.01 -8.05 -20.05
N PHE A 290 1.46 -6.94 -19.49
CA PHE A 290 0.83 -6.21 -18.40
C PHE A 290 -0.56 -5.66 -18.77
N ASP A 291 -0.71 -5.13 -19.97
CA ASP A 291 -1.87 -4.37 -20.44
C ASP A 291 -2.75 -5.14 -21.44
N HIS A 292 -2.63 -6.47 -21.47
CA HIS A 292 -3.52 -7.33 -22.23
C HIS A 292 -3.74 -8.69 -21.52
N PHE A 293 -4.79 -9.41 -21.92
CA PHE A 293 -5.08 -10.72 -21.36
C PHE A 293 -4.25 -11.81 -22.02
N ILE A 294 -3.84 -12.79 -21.22
CA ILE A 294 -3.30 -14.07 -21.66
C ILE A 294 -4.29 -15.19 -21.34
N ALA A 295 -4.19 -16.34 -22.02
CA ALA A 295 -5.09 -17.45 -21.77
C ALA A 295 -5.00 -17.92 -20.31
N GLY A 296 -6.14 -18.10 -19.68
CA GLY A 296 -6.27 -18.50 -18.29
C GLY A 296 -6.22 -17.36 -17.27
N ASP A 297 -6.09 -16.10 -17.70
CA ASP A 297 -6.22 -14.94 -16.81
C ASP A 297 -7.59 -14.91 -16.12
N LEU A 298 -7.59 -14.32 -14.94
CA LEU A 298 -8.81 -13.92 -14.25
C LEU A 298 -8.99 -12.42 -14.40
N ALA A 299 -10.00 -12.02 -15.17
CA ALA A 299 -10.38 -10.63 -15.37
C ALA A 299 -11.07 -10.10 -14.10
N PHE A 300 -10.62 -8.98 -13.62
CA PHE A 300 -11.19 -8.24 -12.48
C PHE A 300 -12.08 -7.11 -13.00
N LEU A 301 -13.35 -7.08 -12.60
CA LEU A 301 -14.25 -5.96 -12.84
C LEU A 301 -13.99 -4.86 -11.81
N HIS A 302 -13.63 -3.67 -12.27
CA HIS A 302 -13.38 -2.54 -11.37
C HIS A 302 -14.63 -2.08 -10.63
N GLU A 303 -15.79 -2.20 -11.27
CA GLU A 303 -17.09 -2.03 -10.61
C GLU A 303 -17.51 -3.33 -9.92
N GLY A 304 -17.68 -3.30 -8.62
CA GLY A 304 -18.15 -4.44 -7.82
C GLY A 304 -17.11 -5.51 -7.49
N GLY A 305 -15.94 -5.53 -8.12
CA GLY A 305 -14.84 -6.46 -7.81
C GLY A 305 -15.08 -7.91 -8.22
N ALA A 306 -16.06 -8.17 -9.10
CA ALA A 306 -16.33 -9.50 -9.63
C ALA A 306 -15.20 -10.00 -10.53
N ILE A 307 -15.11 -11.33 -10.69
CA ILE A 307 -14.03 -12.00 -11.40
C ILE A 307 -14.61 -13.00 -12.39
N PHE A 308 -14.06 -13.07 -13.60
CA PHE A 308 -14.37 -14.11 -14.57
C PHE A 308 -13.12 -14.60 -15.29
N LYS A 309 -13.17 -15.83 -15.81
CA LYS A 309 -12.05 -16.44 -16.56
C LYS A 309 -12.00 -15.93 -17.99
N VAL A 310 -10.80 -15.65 -18.46
CA VAL A 310 -10.48 -15.39 -19.87
C VAL A 310 -9.87 -16.65 -20.46
N THR A 311 -10.66 -17.37 -21.23
CA THR A 311 -10.24 -18.64 -21.83
C THR A 311 -9.48 -18.43 -23.13
N ARG A 312 -8.69 -19.42 -23.55
CA ARG A 312 -8.00 -19.41 -24.83
C ARG A 312 -8.99 -19.24 -25.99
N SER A 313 -10.14 -19.93 -25.95
CA SER A 313 -11.17 -19.81 -26.98
C SER A 313 -11.72 -18.37 -27.12
N MET A 314 -11.85 -17.63 -26.04
CA MET A 314 -12.26 -16.21 -26.08
C MET A 314 -11.20 -15.32 -26.75
N LEU A 315 -9.93 -15.62 -26.56
CA LEU A 315 -8.82 -14.89 -27.20
C LEU A 315 -8.65 -15.26 -28.67
N ASP A 316 -8.91 -16.50 -29.05
CA ASP A 316 -8.83 -16.99 -30.42
C ASP A 316 -10.05 -16.57 -31.27
N ASN A 317 -11.17 -16.25 -30.63
CA ASN A 317 -12.35 -15.71 -31.30
C ASN A 317 -12.21 -14.19 -31.50
N ALA A 318 -12.10 -13.74 -32.74
CA ALA A 318 -11.84 -12.32 -33.05
C ALA A 318 -12.88 -11.34 -32.47
N GLN A 319 -14.17 -11.74 -32.42
CA GLN A 319 -15.23 -10.87 -31.89
C GLN A 319 -15.19 -10.77 -30.36
N GLU A 320 -14.96 -11.88 -29.67
CA GLU A 320 -14.81 -11.91 -28.21
C GLU A 320 -13.54 -11.18 -27.77
N ALA A 321 -12.42 -11.43 -28.45
CA ALA A 321 -11.16 -10.75 -28.21
C ALA A 321 -11.27 -9.22 -28.38
N ALA A 322 -11.96 -8.75 -29.45
CA ALA A 322 -12.23 -7.34 -29.65
C ALA A 322 -13.10 -6.75 -28.54
N THR A 323 -14.11 -7.48 -28.08
CA THR A 323 -14.96 -7.05 -26.95
C THR A 323 -14.16 -6.94 -25.66
N LEU A 324 -13.31 -7.93 -25.34
CA LEU A 324 -12.42 -7.90 -24.19
C LEU A 324 -11.47 -6.69 -24.25
N GLN A 325 -10.91 -6.40 -25.44
CA GLN A 325 -9.99 -5.29 -25.64
C GLN A 325 -10.68 -3.92 -25.44
N ILE A 326 -11.92 -3.76 -25.92
CA ILE A 326 -12.71 -2.53 -25.70
C ILE A 326 -12.93 -2.31 -24.20
N ARG A 327 -13.38 -3.31 -23.47
CA ARG A 327 -13.61 -3.25 -22.04
C ARG A 327 -12.31 -3.01 -21.25
N LEU A 328 -11.21 -3.63 -21.70
CA LEU A 328 -9.89 -3.44 -21.14
C LEU A 328 -9.42 -1.98 -21.31
N ASN A 329 -9.56 -1.41 -22.49
CA ASN A 329 -9.18 -0.02 -22.79
C ASN A 329 -10.03 1.00 -22.00
N ALA A 330 -11.30 0.66 -21.75
CA ALA A 330 -12.20 1.47 -20.92
C ALA A 330 -11.94 1.33 -19.40
N PHE A 331 -10.97 0.52 -18.98
CA PHE A 331 -10.74 0.17 -17.57
C PHE A 331 -11.98 -0.40 -16.86
N GLU A 332 -12.92 -0.99 -17.59
CA GLU A 332 -14.02 -1.76 -17.01
C GLU A 332 -13.49 -3.06 -16.40
N ILE A 333 -12.54 -3.68 -17.09
CA ILE A 333 -11.85 -4.91 -16.64
C ILE A 333 -10.34 -4.77 -16.72
N SER A 334 -9.63 -5.57 -15.94
CA SER A 334 -8.17 -5.69 -16.01
C SER A 334 -7.71 -7.10 -15.67
N PRO A 335 -6.55 -7.56 -16.19
CA PRO A 335 -5.90 -8.76 -15.68
C PRO A 335 -5.66 -8.62 -14.18
N SER A 336 -5.70 -9.72 -13.45
CA SER A 336 -5.52 -9.72 -12.00
C SER A 336 -4.55 -10.80 -11.55
N ALA A 337 -3.95 -10.59 -10.37
CA ALA A 337 -3.11 -11.57 -9.71
C ALA A 337 -3.63 -11.92 -8.31
N PRO A 338 -3.26 -13.08 -7.74
CA PRO A 338 -3.72 -13.53 -6.46
C PRO A 338 -3.11 -12.71 -5.32
N LEU A 339 -3.94 -12.38 -4.34
CA LEU A 339 -3.55 -12.20 -2.96
C LEU A 339 -3.74 -13.56 -2.30
N ALA A 340 -2.67 -14.37 -2.26
CA ALA A 340 -2.75 -15.80 -1.95
C ALA A 340 -3.31 -16.05 -0.55
N GLY A 341 -4.29 -16.95 -0.44
CA GLY A 341 -4.96 -17.33 0.80
C GLY A 341 -6.14 -18.26 0.54
N PRO A 342 -6.81 -18.76 1.58
CA PRO A 342 -7.95 -19.64 1.43
C PRO A 342 -9.03 -19.04 0.54
N GLY A 343 -9.58 -19.85 -0.38
CA GLY A 343 -10.64 -19.44 -1.29
C GLY A 343 -10.21 -18.58 -2.46
N VAL A 344 -8.91 -18.29 -2.65
CA VAL A 344 -8.44 -17.58 -3.84
C VAL A 344 -8.69 -18.42 -5.10
N MET A 345 -9.23 -17.79 -6.13
CA MET A 345 -9.26 -18.39 -7.46
C MET A 345 -7.87 -18.25 -8.10
N TRP A 346 -7.33 -19.35 -8.60
CA TRP A 346 -6.06 -19.39 -9.34
C TRP A 346 -6.33 -19.24 -10.83
N GLY A 347 -5.37 -18.66 -11.54
CA GLY A 347 -5.35 -18.65 -12.99
C GLY A 347 -5.25 -20.06 -13.56
N GLU A 348 -5.43 -20.19 -14.86
CA GLU A 348 -5.28 -21.44 -15.60
C GLU A 348 -4.31 -21.24 -16.77
N ASP A 349 -4.07 -22.27 -17.58
CA ASP A 349 -3.32 -22.21 -18.83
C ASP A 349 -2.02 -21.38 -18.68
N CYS A 350 -1.82 -20.31 -19.45
CA CYS A 350 -0.62 -19.47 -19.42
C CYS A 350 -0.48 -18.60 -18.16
N ALA A 351 -1.57 -18.31 -17.47
CA ALA A 351 -1.55 -17.47 -16.25
C ALA A 351 -1.10 -18.27 -15.01
N LEU A 352 -1.48 -19.55 -14.90
CA LEU A 352 -1.16 -20.38 -13.73
C LEU A 352 0.35 -20.51 -13.47
N PRO A 353 1.21 -20.79 -14.46
CA PRO A 353 2.66 -20.87 -14.22
C PRO A 353 3.25 -19.60 -13.60
N LEU A 354 2.77 -18.41 -13.98
CA LEU A 354 3.24 -17.15 -13.41
C LEU A 354 2.89 -17.03 -11.93
N GLU A 355 1.69 -17.47 -11.56
CA GLU A 355 1.23 -17.46 -10.16
C GLU A 355 1.98 -18.51 -9.32
N LEU A 356 2.23 -19.69 -9.86
CA LEU A 356 3.02 -20.74 -9.19
C LEU A 356 4.49 -20.30 -9.00
N ASN A 357 5.08 -19.69 -10.01
CA ASN A 357 6.44 -19.13 -9.91
C ASN A 357 6.52 -18.06 -8.82
N ALA A 358 5.49 -17.23 -8.68
CA ALA A 358 5.45 -16.21 -7.64
C ALA A 358 5.35 -16.80 -6.22
N ILE A 359 4.65 -17.93 -6.06
CA ILE A 359 4.61 -18.66 -4.79
C ILE A 359 5.96 -19.30 -4.51
N ALA A 360 6.58 -19.93 -5.51
CA ALA A 360 7.92 -20.53 -5.39
C ALA A 360 9.00 -19.47 -5.08
N TYR A 361 8.84 -18.25 -5.59
CA TYR A 361 9.72 -17.09 -5.31
C TYR A 361 9.81 -16.76 -3.81
N VAL A 362 8.74 -16.96 -3.07
CA VAL A 362 8.74 -16.83 -1.60
C VAL A 362 8.96 -18.18 -0.89
N ALA A 363 9.46 -19.19 -1.60
CA ALA A 363 9.74 -20.55 -1.11
C ALA A 363 8.53 -21.20 -0.41
N LEU A 364 7.34 -21.11 -1.03
CA LEU A 364 6.10 -21.75 -0.62
C LEU A 364 5.49 -22.56 -1.78
N THR A 365 4.41 -23.27 -1.49
CA THR A 365 3.57 -23.99 -2.47
C THR A 365 2.11 -23.60 -2.29
N GLN A 366 1.25 -23.88 -3.26
CA GLN A 366 -0.19 -23.64 -3.15
C GLN A 366 -0.80 -24.29 -1.90
N GLN A 367 -0.28 -25.46 -1.49
CA GLN A 367 -0.83 -26.20 -0.36
C GLN A 367 -0.78 -25.41 0.95
N HIS A 368 0.21 -24.52 1.13
CA HIS A 368 0.32 -23.66 2.31
C HIS A 368 -0.82 -22.65 2.43
N PHE A 369 -1.55 -22.39 1.36
CA PHE A 369 -2.68 -21.44 1.33
C PHE A 369 -4.05 -22.11 1.38
N LEU A 370 -4.11 -23.44 1.54
CA LEU A 370 -5.37 -24.18 1.65
C LEU A 370 -5.91 -24.25 3.10
N ASP A 371 -5.09 -23.94 4.10
CA ASP A 371 -5.50 -23.94 5.49
C ASP A 371 -6.60 -22.88 5.72
N PRO A 372 -7.84 -23.28 6.08
CA PRO A 372 -8.94 -22.34 6.32
C PRO A 372 -8.70 -21.40 7.51
N HIS A 373 -7.74 -21.71 8.39
CA HIS A 373 -7.34 -20.84 9.51
C HIS A 373 -6.31 -19.78 9.09
N PHE A 374 -5.80 -19.86 7.86
CA PHE A 374 -4.93 -18.83 7.32
C PHE A 374 -5.71 -17.50 7.20
N GLN A 375 -5.18 -16.45 7.79
CA GLN A 375 -5.73 -15.09 7.69
C GLN A 375 -4.64 -14.16 7.17
N PRO A 376 -4.96 -13.24 6.25
CA PRO A 376 -6.29 -12.96 5.66
C PRO A 376 -6.67 -13.95 4.56
N SER A 377 -7.99 -14.06 4.30
CA SER A 377 -8.51 -14.86 3.20
C SER A 377 -7.96 -14.42 1.84
N GLY A 378 -7.95 -15.35 0.89
CA GLY A 378 -7.50 -15.05 -0.47
C GLY A 378 -8.48 -14.17 -1.23
N SER A 379 -7.93 -13.38 -2.15
CA SER A 379 -8.69 -12.52 -3.06
C SER A 379 -7.90 -12.27 -4.35
N ARG A 380 -8.49 -11.50 -5.28
CA ARG A 380 -7.78 -11.06 -6.49
C ARG A 380 -7.61 -9.54 -6.48
N ARG A 381 -6.51 -9.07 -7.03
CA ARG A 381 -6.21 -7.64 -7.19
C ARG A 381 -5.88 -7.36 -8.66
N PRO A 382 -6.44 -6.29 -9.26
CA PRO A 382 -6.09 -5.93 -10.63
C PRO A 382 -4.61 -5.56 -10.73
N LEU A 383 -3.95 -5.98 -11.81
CA LEU A 383 -2.54 -5.68 -12.07
C LEU A 383 -2.31 -4.21 -12.39
N ARG A 384 -3.33 -3.53 -12.91
CA ARG A 384 -3.27 -2.14 -13.32
C ARG A 384 -4.46 -1.33 -12.79
N ILE A 385 -4.27 -0.04 -12.71
CA ILE A 385 -5.27 0.94 -12.30
C ILE A 385 -5.34 2.07 -13.32
N ALA A 386 -6.52 2.66 -13.46
CA ALA A 386 -6.71 3.83 -14.31
C ALA A 386 -5.96 5.04 -13.72
N LEU A 387 -5.34 5.83 -14.59
CA LEU A 387 -4.87 7.17 -14.32
C LEU A 387 -5.66 8.11 -15.22
N THR A 388 -6.38 9.06 -14.63
CA THR A 388 -7.21 10.01 -15.38
C THR A 388 -6.76 11.46 -15.14
N HIS A 389 -7.14 12.35 -16.03
CA HIS A 389 -6.82 13.78 -16.00
C HIS A 389 -5.30 14.07 -15.84
N PRO A 390 -4.41 13.40 -16.63
CA PRO A 390 -2.97 13.62 -16.53
C PRO A 390 -2.59 15.04 -16.96
N GLN A 391 -1.79 15.70 -16.16
CA GLN A 391 -1.23 17.02 -16.44
C GLN A 391 0.22 17.08 -15.98
N ALA A 392 1.06 17.81 -16.71
CA ALA A 392 2.41 18.13 -16.26
C ALA A 392 2.77 19.56 -16.67
N GLU A 393 3.47 20.25 -15.83
CA GLU A 393 3.99 21.60 -16.08
C GLU A 393 5.33 21.79 -15.40
N ALA A 394 6.19 22.63 -15.97
CA ALA A 394 7.39 23.10 -15.29
C ALA A 394 7.15 24.52 -14.78
N GLY A 395 7.79 24.85 -13.66
CA GLY A 395 7.71 26.17 -13.08
C GLY A 395 8.94 26.51 -12.28
N VAL A 396 8.99 27.76 -11.87
CA VAL A 396 10.00 28.31 -10.94
C VAL A 396 9.26 29.10 -9.88
N ASP A 397 9.56 28.88 -8.64
CA ASP A 397 9.08 29.68 -7.51
C ASP A 397 10.27 30.15 -6.65
N GLU A 398 10.01 30.77 -5.51
CA GLU A 398 11.05 31.26 -4.58
C GLU A 398 11.97 30.14 -4.05
N HIS A 399 11.62 28.86 -4.31
CA HIS A 399 12.36 27.68 -3.88
C HIS A 399 13.06 26.96 -5.02
N GLY A 400 13.08 27.57 -6.21
CA GLY A 400 13.76 27.07 -7.38
C GLY A 400 12.86 26.35 -8.38
N ASN A 401 13.48 25.62 -9.30
CA ASN A 401 12.81 24.90 -10.35
C ASN A 401 12.00 23.71 -9.82
N PHE A 402 10.85 23.47 -10.40
CA PHE A 402 10.04 22.28 -10.16
C PHE A 402 9.36 21.78 -11.43
N VAL A 403 9.02 20.49 -11.40
CA VAL A 403 8.04 19.90 -12.31
C VAL A 403 6.83 19.50 -11.48
N ARG A 404 5.65 19.99 -11.84
CA ARG A 404 4.38 19.59 -11.25
C ARG A 404 3.73 18.54 -12.11
N VAL A 405 3.35 17.40 -11.52
CA VAL A 405 2.50 16.39 -12.14
C VAL A 405 1.17 16.33 -11.40
N ALA A 406 0.06 16.27 -12.16
CA ALA A 406 -1.26 16.12 -11.58
C ALA A 406 -2.03 15.01 -12.29
N PHE A 407 -2.81 14.25 -11.53
CA PHE A 407 -3.61 13.12 -12.01
C PHE A 407 -4.61 12.67 -10.95
N ASP A 408 -5.64 11.96 -11.38
CA ASP A 408 -6.58 11.29 -10.49
C ASP A 408 -6.30 9.78 -10.49
N LEU A 409 -6.40 9.16 -9.30
CA LEU A 409 -6.29 7.71 -9.11
C LEU A 409 -7.51 7.18 -8.36
N PRO A 410 -7.98 5.95 -8.66
CA PRO A 410 -9.04 5.31 -7.91
C PRO A 410 -8.62 5.02 -6.46
N LYS A 411 -9.59 4.76 -5.59
CA LYS A 411 -9.33 4.36 -4.20
C LYS A 411 -8.40 3.16 -4.12
N GLY A 412 -7.51 3.15 -3.11
CA GLY A 412 -6.55 2.07 -2.90
C GLY A 412 -5.32 2.09 -3.81
N ALA A 413 -5.22 3.11 -4.69
CA ALA A 413 -4.04 3.35 -5.52
C ALA A 413 -3.09 4.36 -4.86
N TYR A 414 -1.81 4.25 -5.20
CA TYR A 414 -0.75 5.06 -4.58
C TYR A 414 -0.10 5.97 -5.63
N ALA A 415 -0.01 7.26 -5.33
CA ALA A 415 0.70 8.21 -6.19
C ALA A 415 2.18 7.84 -6.37
N THR A 416 2.79 7.18 -5.38
CA THR A 416 4.17 6.70 -5.45
C THR A 416 4.42 5.72 -6.59
N SER A 417 3.42 4.90 -6.99
CA SER A 417 3.54 4.00 -8.15
C SER A 417 3.68 4.79 -9.45
N VAL A 418 2.90 5.88 -9.59
CA VAL A 418 3.00 6.79 -10.76
C VAL A 418 4.37 7.48 -10.78
N LEU A 419 4.79 7.99 -9.63
CA LEU A 419 6.09 8.67 -9.52
C LEU A 419 7.26 7.72 -9.80
N GLN A 420 7.17 6.46 -9.36
CA GLN A 420 8.18 5.44 -9.64
C GLN A 420 8.30 5.16 -11.15
N GLU A 421 7.18 5.06 -11.86
CA GLU A 421 7.17 4.89 -13.31
C GLU A 421 7.77 6.10 -14.03
N LEU A 422 7.34 7.33 -13.70
CA LEU A 422 7.78 8.55 -14.38
C LEU A 422 9.26 8.88 -14.14
N PHE A 423 9.77 8.61 -12.94
CA PHE A 423 11.09 9.07 -12.50
C PHE A 423 12.08 7.92 -12.29
N GLY A 424 11.70 6.67 -12.57
CA GLY A 424 12.60 5.51 -12.49
C GLY A 424 13.12 5.21 -11.09
N GLY A 425 12.35 5.49 -10.03
CA GLY A 425 12.71 5.21 -8.64
C GLY A 425 13.75 6.14 -8.05
N ALA A 426 14.23 7.14 -8.77
CA ALA A 426 15.26 8.10 -8.32
C ALA A 426 14.69 9.29 -7.51
N ILE A 427 13.42 9.20 -7.08
CA ILE A 427 12.81 10.22 -6.24
C ILE A 427 13.19 10.00 -4.78
N ILE A 428 13.83 11.01 -4.21
CA ILE A 428 14.14 11.08 -2.79
C ILE A 428 12.91 11.62 -2.05
N GLN A 429 12.43 10.87 -1.06
CA GLN A 429 11.52 11.40 -0.05
C GLN A 429 12.37 11.94 1.10
N ASP A 430 12.28 13.22 1.38
CA ASP A 430 12.88 13.77 2.59
C ASP A 430 12.07 13.24 3.78
N ASN A 431 12.63 12.24 4.45
CA ASN A 431 12.11 11.76 5.72
C ASN A 431 12.61 12.71 6.82
N VAL A 432 11.92 13.82 7.03
CA VAL A 432 12.09 14.67 8.22
C VAL A 432 11.33 14.05 9.40
#